data_603de7b00f11b09589ef3f9cd790c0ea
#
_entry.id   603de7b00f11b09589ef3f9cd790c0ea
#
_cell.length_a   1.000
_cell.length_b   1.000
_cell.length_c   1.000
_cell.angle_alpha   90.00
_cell.angle_beta   90.00
_cell.angle_gamma   90.00
#
_symmetry.space_group_name_H-M   'P 1'
#
loop_
_entity.id
_entity.type
_entity.pdbx_description
1 polymer ?
#
loop_
_entity_poly.entity_id
_entity_poly.type
_entity_poly.pdbx_seq_one_letter_code
_entity_poly.pdbx_strand_id
1 'polypeptide(L)'
;MSVTVDLDHPFNFEGREVKSLSFRRMKAKDALLGEGETNQTRVGWLLYAALAGVSVELIEELDIEDLEKIAEAIVPLMGKSAAKAAAEARAE
;
A
#
# COMPACT_ATOMS: atom_id res chain seq x y z
N MET A 1 -1.28 13.49 -8.96
CA MET A 1 -2.53 12.93 -8.39
C MET A 1 -2.20 12.06 -7.20
N SER A 2 -2.90 12.24 -6.10
CA SER A 2 -2.68 11.46 -4.89
C SER A 2 -4.02 11.12 -4.26
N VAL A 3 -3.99 10.11 -3.38
CA VAL A 3 -5.17 9.67 -2.65
C VAL A 3 -4.81 9.62 -1.18
N THR A 4 -5.65 10.22 -0.33
CA THR A 4 -5.46 10.16 1.12
C THR A 4 -6.48 9.17 1.69
N VAL A 5 -5.99 8.24 2.49
CA VAL A 5 -6.83 7.23 3.16
C VAL A 5 -6.81 7.50 4.66
N ASP A 6 -8.01 7.74 5.22
CA ASP A 6 -8.13 7.91 6.66
C ASP A 6 -8.26 6.55 7.32
N LEU A 7 -7.50 6.33 8.38
CA LEU A 7 -7.50 5.06 9.09
C LEU A 7 -8.66 4.98 10.07
N ASP A 8 -9.34 3.85 10.08
CA ASP A 8 -10.39 3.59 11.06
C ASP A 8 -9.78 3.19 12.42
N HIS A 9 -8.55 2.69 12.38
CA HIS A 9 -7.83 2.25 13.57
C HIS A 9 -6.46 2.93 13.65
N PRO A 10 -6.44 4.25 14.00
CA PRO A 10 -5.16 4.95 14.13
C PRO A 10 -4.26 4.30 15.16
N PHE A 11 -2.97 4.42 14.98
CA PHE A 11 -1.98 3.82 15.87
C PHE A 11 -0.76 4.72 16.01
N ASN A 12 0.07 4.43 17.00
CA ASN A 12 1.32 5.14 17.22
C ASN A 12 2.46 4.35 16.60
N PHE A 13 3.31 5.04 15.86
CA PHE A 13 4.50 4.44 15.27
C PHE A 13 5.67 5.39 15.47
N GLU A 14 6.70 4.90 16.15
CA GLU A 14 7.90 5.69 16.47
C GLU A 14 7.58 7.03 17.12
N GLY A 15 6.63 7.02 18.06
CA GLY A 15 6.27 8.19 18.82
C GLY A 15 5.33 9.16 18.13
N ARG A 16 4.83 8.80 16.94
CA ARG A 16 3.89 9.63 16.19
C ARG A 16 2.58 8.89 15.99
N GLU A 17 1.48 9.63 16.09
CA GLU A 17 0.17 9.05 15.80
C GLU A 17 -0.05 9.03 14.30
N VAL A 18 -0.38 7.86 13.78
CA VAL A 18 -0.70 7.67 12.36
C VAL A 18 -2.20 7.57 12.22
N LYS A 19 -2.82 8.59 11.62
CA LYS A 19 -4.28 8.69 11.43
C LYS A 19 -4.69 8.54 9.99
N SER A 20 -3.79 8.85 9.06
CA SER A 20 -4.06 8.77 7.63
C SER A 20 -2.76 8.59 6.89
N LEU A 21 -2.86 8.11 5.66
CA LEU A 21 -1.72 7.95 4.77
C LEU A 21 -2.11 8.51 3.40
N SER A 22 -1.18 9.23 2.77
CA SER A 22 -1.37 9.76 1.42
C SER A 22 -0.49 8.98 0.45
N PHE A 23 -1.08 8.53 -0.64
CA PHE A 23 -0.41 7.70 -1.63
C PHE A 23 -0.30 8.45 -2.94
N ARG A 24 0.88 8.41 -3.57
CA ARG A 24 1.11 8.98 -4.89
C ARG A 24 0.88 7.93 -5.97
N ARG A 25 0.82 8.37 -7.22
CA ARG A 25 0.74 7.42 -8.34
C ARG A 25 2.00 6.56 -8.41
N MET A 26 1.81 5.33 -8.84
CA MET A 26 2.90 4.39 -9.08
C MET A 26 3.77 4.88 -10.26
N LYS A 27 5.07 4.81 -10.08
CA LYS A 27 6.04 5.16 -11.12
C LYS A 27 6.74 3.90 -11.60
N ALA A 28 7.41 3.99 -12.75
CA ALA A 28 8.12 2.85 -13.32
C ALA A 28 9.10 2.23 -12.31
N LYS A 29 9.79 3.05 -11.53
CA LYS A 29 10.76 2.55 -10.54
C LYS A 29 10.11 1.68 -9.48
N ASP A 30 8.83 1.89 -9.21
CA ASP A 30 8.12 1.14 -8.17
C ASP A 30 7.89 -0.31 -8.59
N ALA A 31 7.90 -0.58 -9.89
CA ALA A 31 7.74 -1.94 -10.40
C ALA A 31 8.91 -2.86 -10.00
N LEU A 32 10.03 -2.27 -9.60
CA LEU A 32 11.22 -3.03 -9.20
C LEU A 32 11.21 -3.42 -7.72
N LEU A 33 10.29 -2.89 -6.93
CA LEU A 33 10.29 -3.07 -5.48
C LEU A 33 10.14 -4.52 -5.03
N GLY A 34 9.47 -5.34 -5.82
CA GLY A 34 9.30 -6.75 -5.49
C GLY A 34 10.36 -7.67 -6.06
N GLU A 35 11.36 -7.11 -6.74
CA GLU A 35 12.39 -7.91 -7.39
C GLU A 35 13.23 -8.64 -6.34
N GLY A 36 13.31 -9.95 -6.48
CA GLY A 36 14.02 -10.78 -5.50
C GLY A 36 13.17 -11.21 -4.31
N GLU A 37 11.96 -10.66 -4.17
CA GLU A 37 11.06 -11.04 -3.08
C GLU A 37 10.11 -12.14 -3.55
N THR A 38 10.05 -13.25 -2.81
CA THR A 38 9.20 -14.39 -3.18
C THR A 38 7.83 -14.35 -2.56
N ASN A 39 7.66 -13.58 -1.47
CA ASN A 39 6.37 -13.46 -0.79
C ASN A 39 5.53 -12.36 -1.44
N GLN A 40 4.44 -12.75 -2.12
CA GLN A 40 3.59 -11.80 -2.84
C GLN A 40 2.93 -10.77 -1.94
N THR A 41 2.58 -11.16 -0.73
CA THR A 41 1.99 -10.23 0.24
C THR A 41 2.99 -9.13 0.58
N ARG A 42 4.24 -9.51 0.81
CA ARG A 42 5.28 -8.53 1.12
C ARG A 42 5.57 -7.61 -0.07
N VAL A 43 5.49 -8.12 -1.27
CA VAL A 43 5.64 -7.28 -2.48
C VAL A 43 4.61 -6.14 -2.46
N GLY A 44 3.36 -6.47 -2.15
CA GLY A 44 2.30 -5.47 -2.04
C GLY A 44 2.59 -4.44 -0.95
N TRP A 45 3.07 -4.90 0.21
CA TRP A 45 3.38 -4.00 1.32
C TRP A 45 4.54 -3.06 1.00
N LEU A 46 5.55 -3.57 0.30
CA LEU A 46 6.67 -2.73 -0.15
C LEU A 46 6.17 -1.62 -1.09
N LEU A 47 5.24 -1.96 -1.96
CA LEU A 47 4.65 -0.98 -2.86
C LEU A 47 3.86 0.08 -2.09
N TYR A 48 3.02 -0.34 -1.16
CA TYR A 48 2.24 0.58 -0.34
C TYR A 48 3.16 1.55 0.41
N ALA A 49 4.22 1.02 1.01
CA ALA A 49 5.18 1.84 1.74
C ALA A 49 5.84 2.88 0.83
N ALA A 50 6.24 2.48 -0.37
CA ALA A 50 6.87 3.39 -1.33
C ALA A 50 5.91 4.50 -1.77
N LEU A 51 4.66 4.14 -2.08
CA LEU A 51 3.67 5.12 -2.53
C LEU A 51 3.31 6.11 -1.42
N ALA A 52 3.31 5.66 -0.18
CA ALA A 52 3.00 6.51 0.97
C ALA A 52 4.22 7.26 1.50
N GLY A 53 5.42 6.89 1.06
CA GLY A 53 6.66 7.51 1.55
C GLY A 53 6.97 7.14 2.99
N VAL A 54 6.59 5.93 3.42
CA VAL A 54 6.82 5.44 4.77
C VAL A 54 7.59 4.11 4.72
N SER A 55 8.03 3.64 5.89
CA SER A 55 8.72 2.35 5.95
C SER A 55 7.73 1.19 5.84
N VAL A 56 8.21 0.03 5.39
CA VAL A 56 7.37 -1.16 5.32
C VAL A 56 6.96 -1.61 6.73
N GLU A 57 7.80 -1.34 7.72
CA GLU A 57 7.49 -1.65 9.12
C GLU A 57 6.22 -0.93 9.58
N LEU A 58 6.00 0.31 9.12
CA LEU A 58 4.78 1.04 9.44
C LEU A 58 3.57 0.34 8.81
N ILE A 59 3.70 -0.12 7.57
CA ILE A 59 2.63 -0.85 6.89
C ILE A 59 2.27 -2.13 7.64
N GLU A 60 3.27 -2.80 8.21
CA GLU A 60 3.07 -4.04 8.97
C GLU A 60 2.24 -3.81 10.24
N GLU A 61 2.24 -2.58 10.76
CA GLU A 61 1.50 -2.26 11.99
C GLU A 61 0.06 -1.83 11.72
N LEU A 62 -0.35 -1.69 10.47
CA LEU A 62 -1.72 -1.33 10.14
C LEU A 62 -2.71 -2.40 10.57
N ASP A 63 -3.90 -1.96 11.01
CA ASP A 63 -5.00 -2.90 11.23
C ASP A 63 -5.38 -3.51 9.88
N ILE A 64 -5.78 -4.77 9.88
CA ILE A 64 -6.09 -5.48 8.64
C ILE A 64 -7.21 -4.81 7.85
N GLU A 65 -8.20 -4.23 8.54
CA GLU A 65 -9.29 -3.52 7.87
C GLU A 65 -8.78 -2.28 7.15
N ASP A 66 -7.83 -1.57 7.76
CA ASP A 66 -7.23 -0.39 7.13
C ASP A 66 -6.35 -0.78 5.96
N LEU A 67 -5.64 -1.89 6.07
CA LEU A 67 -4.83 -2.41 4.98
C LEU A 67 -5.70 -2.73 3.76
N GLU A 68 -6.84 -3.38 3.99
CA GLU A 68 -7.79 -3.70 2.92
C GLU A 68 -8.35 -2.44 2.28
N LYS A 69 -8.67 -1.43 3.08
CA LYS A 69 -9.16 -0.14 2.62
C LYS A 69 -8.13 0.54 1.72
N ILE A 70 -6.86 0.49 2.13
CA ILE A 70 -5.75 1.04 1.35
C ILE A 70 -5.63 0.30 0.02
N ALA A 71 -5.67 -1.02 0.05
CA ALA A 71 -5.54 -1.83 -1.16
C ALA A 71 -6.58 -1.45 -2.21
N GLU A 72 -7.81 -1.16 -1.78
CA GLU A 72 -8.86 -0.73 -2.69
C GLU A 72 -8.66 0.71 -3.17
N ALA A 73 -8.27 1.59 -2.26
CA ALA A 73 -8.16 3.02 -2.55
C ALA A 73 -7.05 3.33 -3.55
N ILE A 74 -5.97 2.55 -3.55
CA ILE A 74 -4.82 2.85 -4.42
C ILE A 74 -4.91 2.21 -5.81
N VAL A 75 -5.90 1.37 -6.07
CA VAL A 75 -6.05 0.73 -7.39
C VAL A 75 -5.96 1.75 -8.52
N PRO A 76 -6.65 2.92 -8.48
CA PRO A 76 -6.53 3.91 -9.56
C PRO A 76 -5.14 4.53 -9.71
N LEU A 77 -4.28 4.39 -8.69
CA LEU A 77 -2.93 4.94 -8.72
C LEU A 77 -1.93 3.98 -9.35
N MET A 78 -2.31 2.73 -9.51
CA MET A 78 -1.49 1.69 -10.13
C MET A 78 -1.76 1.68 -11.63
N GLY A 79 -0.82 1.23 -12.42
CA GLY A 79 -1.05 1.08 -13.86
C GLY A 79 -2.15 0.06 -14.13
N LYS A 80 -2.74 0.09 -15.33
CA LYS A 80 -3.82 -0.83 -15.70
C LYS A 80 -3.49 -2.30 -15.45
N SER A 81 -2.28 -2.71 -15.79
CA SER A 81 -1.86 -4.10 -15.61
C SER A 81 -1.79 -4.48 -14.14
N ALA A 82 -1.25 -3.61 -13.31
CA ALA A 82 -1.15 -3.85 -11.88
C ALA A 82 -2.53 -3.85 -11.22
N ALA A 83 -3.40 -2.93 -11.62
CA ALA A 83 -4.76 -2.87 -11.10
C ALA A 83 -5.55 -4.13 -11.46
N LYS A 84 -5.37 -4.63 -12.69
CA LYS A 84 -6.01 -5.86 -13.13
C LYS A 84 -5.51 -7.06 -12.34
N ALA A 85 -4.21 -7.16 -12.13
CA ALA A 85 -3.62 -8.24 -11.36
C ALA A 85 -4.12 -8.24 -9.91
N ALA A 86 -4.22 -7.07 -9.31
CA ALA A 86 -4.75 -6.93 -7.96
C ALA A 86 -6.22 -7.38 -7.88
N ALA A 87 -7.02 -7.00 -8.86
CA ALA A 87 -8.41 -7.39 -8.92
C ALA A 87 -8.57 -8.90 -9.09
N GLU A 88 -7.75 -9.52 -9.93
CA GLU A 88 -7.76 -10.97 -10.14
C GLU A 88 -7.36 -11.71 -8.87
N ALA A 89 -6.33 -11.23 -8.18
CA ALA A 89 -5.90 -11.84 -6.92
C ALA A 89 -6.98 -11.77 -5.85
N ARG A 90 -7.76 -10.69 -5.85
CA ARG A 90 -8.82 -10.49 -4.87
C ARG A 90 -10.09 -11.28 -5.20
N ALA A 91 -10.25 -11.69 -6.44
CA ALA A 91 -11.41 -12.45 -6.88
C ALA A 91 -11.40 -13.89 -6.34
N GLU A 92 -10.28 -14.35 -5.87
CA GLU A 92 -10.15 -15.66 -5.25
C GLU A 92 -10.51 -15.58 -3.77
#